data_9a4eb166b08b49968cc8320eee6d33d1
#
_entry.id   9a4eb166b08b49968cc8320eee6d33d1
#
_cell.length_a   1.000
_cell.length_b   1.000
_cell.length_c   1.000
_cell.angle_alpha   90.00
_cell.angle_beta   90.00
_cell.angle_gamma   90.00
#
_symmetry.space_group_name_H-M   'P 1'
#
loop_
_entity.id
_entity.type
_entity.pdbx_description
1 polymer ?
#
loop_
_entity_poly.entity_id
_entity_poly.type
_entity_poly.pdbx_seq_one_letter_code
_entity_poly.pdbx_strand_id
1 'polypeptide(L)'
;PVLVIENTELADQYRSGEYEPLSTEQAIKYCAFLKEWFEQHNIEVIRTGLQSTEELDSGNSLIAGPYEPAMGELVVNEQYKQRIERCIDEHLSSENLLGKQNDYNFSHFDCYHTHKVGCRFYSDSGDILMKHRIVISYPRSSTSKVRGLKNRNILYFQEMYPQFSIAWCEDSTRNTVRCCIDGLQYVL
;
A
#
# COMPACT_ATOMS: atom_id res chain seq x y z
N PRO A 1 8.92 0.47 13.96
CA PRO A 1 8.54 1.83 14.40
C PRO A 1 8.97 2.08 15.83
N VAL A 2 9.27 3.34 16.16
CA VAL A 2 9.71 3.79 17.48
C VAL A 2 8.55 4.50 18.18
N LEU A 3 8.33 4.20 19.46
CA LEU A 3 7.33 4.85 20.31
C LEU A 3 8.03 5.75 21.34
N VAL A 4 7.38 6.87 21.61
CA VAL A 4 7.78 7.79 22.70
C VAL A 4 7.00 7.40 23.94
N ILE A 5 7.69 6.90 24.94
CA ILE A 5 7.10 6.38 26.19
C ILE A 5 7.51 7.27 27.36
N GLU A 6 6.59 7.50 28.29
CA GLU A 6 6.82 8.29 29.51
C GLU A 6 8.08 7.83 30.26
N ASN A 7 8.77 8.76 30.92
CA ASN A 7 9.95 8.54 31.73
C ASN A 7 11.15 7.95 30.95
N THR A 8 11.26 8.26 29.65
CA THR A 8 12.41 7.91 28.81
C THR A 8 13.13 9.16 28.31
N GLU A 9 14.41 9.04 27.98
CA GLU A 9 15.19 10.11 27.35
C GLU A 9 14.55 10.58 26.03
N LEU A 10 13.96 9.66 25.28
CA LEU A 10 13.25 9.97 24.02
C LEU A 10 12.01 10.84 24.27
N ALA A 11 11.34 10.67 25.41
CA ALA A 11 10.23 11.54 25.79
C ALA A 11 10.70 12.98 26.07
N ASP A 12 11.88 13.14 26.64
CA ASP A 12 12.44 14.47 26.88
C ASP A 12 12.87 15.13 25.57
N GLN A 13 13.48 14.38 24.65
CA GLN A 13 13.81 14.84 23.28
C GLN A 13 12.57 15.22 22.49
N TYR A 14 11.48 14.46 22.62
CA TYR A 14 10.20 14.79 21.98
C TYR A 14 9.62 16.09 22.55
N ARG A 15 9.65 16.27 23.88
CA ARG A 15 9.14 17.49 24.55
C ARG A 15 9.97 18.71 24.22
N SER A 16 11.31 18.56 24.04
CA SER A 16 12.19 19.66 23.60
C SER A 16 12.11 19.96 22.11
N GLY A 17 11.43 19.12 21.31
CA GLY A 17 11.35 19.27 19.87
C GLY A 17 12.58 18.75 19.09
N GLU A 18 13.49 18.06 19.77
CA GLU A 18 14.67 17.42 19.14
C GLU A 18 14.33 16.13 18.40
N TYR A 19 13.21 15.50 18.73
CA TYR A 19 12.73 14.28 18.10
C TYR A 19 11.27 14.40 17.68
N GLU A 20 10.96 13.99 16.44
CA GLU A 20 9.62 13.87 15.91
C GLU A 20 9.36 12.42 15.48
N PRO A 21 8.36 11.72 16.06
CA PRO A 21 8.05 10.36 15.68
C PRO A 21 7.31 10.31 14.36
N LEU A 22 7.46 9.17 13.65
CA LEU A 22 6.66 8.91 12.45
C LEU A 22 5.17 8.87 12.77
N SER A 23 4.35 9.32 11.83
CA SER A 23 2.93 9.02 11.88
C SER A 23 2.68 7.52 11.67
N THR A 24 1.51 7.02 12.08
CA THR A 24 1.13 5.60 11.86
C THR A 24 1.15 5.26 10.38
N GLU A 25 0.68 6.15 9.51
CA GLU A 25 0.66 5.93 8.08
C GLU A 25 2.08 5.85 7.47
N GLN A 26 2.97 6.75 7.87
CA GLN A 26 4.38 6.71 7.45
C GLN A 26 5.06 5.42 7.90
N ALA A 27 4.84 5.02 9.16
CA ALA A 27 5.42 3.79 9.72
C ALA A 27 4.92 2.54 8.97
N ILE A 28 3.63 2.47 8.62
CA ILE A 28 3.09 1.37 7.82
C ILE A 28 3.78 1.29 6.46
N LYS A 29 3.92 2.42 5.75
CA LYS A 29 4.57 2.47 4.42
C LYS A 29 6.04 2.02 4.49
N TYR A 30 6.80 2.53 5.45
CA TYR A 30 8.19 2.13 5.62
C TYR A 30 8.35 0.67 6.03
N CYS A 31 7.50 0.19 6.95
CA CYS A 31 7.52 -1.22 7.36
C CYS A 31 7.14 -2.15 6.21
N ALA A 32 6.18 -1.77 5.36
CA ALA A 32 5.80 -2.53 4.18
C ALA A 32 6.96 -2.67 3.20
N PHE A 33 7.63 -1.56 2.90
CA PHE A 33 8.81 -1.54 2.04
C PHE A 33 9.96 -2.40 2.60
N LEU A 34 10.32 -2.20 3.87
CA LEU A 34 11.40 -2.96 4.52
C LEU A 34 11.08 -4.45 4.60
N LYS A 35 9.83 -4.80 4.93
CA LYS A 35 9.39 -6.19 4.99
C LYS A 35 9.52 -6.86 3.62
N GLU A 36 9.08 -6.21 2.54
CA GLU A 36 9.21 -6.73 1.20
C GLU A 36 10.69 -6.90 0.79
N TRP A 37 11.53 -5.91 1.12
CA TRP A 37 12.96 -5.97 0.87
C TRP A 37 13.62 -7.15 1.58
N PHE A 38 13.31 -7.38 2.87
CA PHE A 38 13.82 -8.53 3.62
C PHE A 38 13.36 -9.86 3.02
N GLU A 39 12.08 -9.98 2.65
CA GLU A 39 11.53 -11.18 2.01
C GLU A 39 12.25 -11.51 0.68
N GLN A 40 12.55 -10.51 -0.15
CA GLN A 40 13.31 -10.67 -1.38
C GLN A 40 14.74 -11.16 -1.15
N HIS A 41 15.30 -10.89 0.03
CA HIS A 41 16.63 -11.35 0.43
C HIS A 41 16.60 -12.62 1.30
N ASN A 42 15.47 -13.34 1.33
CA ASN A 42 15.25 -14.54 2.14
C ASN A 42 15.47 -14.32 3.64
N ILE A 43 15.18 -13.13 4.15
CA ILE A 43 15.20 -12.79 5.56
C ILE A 43 13.77 -12.78 6.06
N GLU A 44 13.46 -13.70 6.98
CA GLU A 44 12.12 -13.79 7.57
C GLU A 44 11.88 -12.66 8.58
N VAL A 45 10.81 -11.89 8.37
CA VAL A 45 10.35 -10.89 9.33
C VAL A 45 9.34 -11.53 10.28
N ILE A 46 9.79 -11.92 11.44
CA ILE A 46 8.97 -12.63 12.44
C ILE A 46 7.89 -11.76 13.09
N ARG A 47 8.08 -10.44 13.11
CA ARG A 47 7.11 -9.50 13.69
C ARG A 47 7.29 -8.09 13.11
N THR A 48 6.18 -7.39 12.97
CA THR A 48 6.14 -5.95 12.66
C THR A 48 5.28 -5.25 13.70
N GLY A 49 5.85 -4.21 14.34
CA GLY A 49 5.22 -3.51 15.46
C GLY A 49 5.49 -4.16 16.81
N LEU A 50 5.07 -3.48 17.87
CA LEU A 50 5.19 -3.96 19.24
C LEU A 50 4.03 -4.92 19.59
N GLN A 51 4.29 -5.79 20.56
CA GLN A 51 3.23 -6.61 21.12
C GLN A 51 2.32 -5.71 21.95
N SER A 52 1.02 -5.92 21.79
CA SER A 52 0.00 -5.32 22.64
C SER A 52 0.23 -5.72 24.10
N THR A 53 0.23 -4.73 24.98
CA THR A 53 0.27 -4.89 26.44
C THR A 53 -0.81 -4.01 27.04
N GLU A 54 -1.33 -4.38 28.21
CA GLU A 54 -2.38 -3.58 28.88
C GLU A 54 -1.93 -2.13 29.11
N GLU A 55 -0.64 -1.92 29.36
CA GLU A 55 -0.04 -0.60 29.57
C GLU A 55 -0.03 0.24 28.31
N LEU A 56 0.33 -0.35 27.15
CA LEU A 56 0.32 0.34 25.86
C LEU A 56 -1.12 0.56 25.36
N ASP A 57 -1.98 -0.43 25.54
CA ASP A 57 -3.39 -0.35 25.10
C ASP A 57 -4.21 0.65 25.92
N SER A 58 -3.89 0.82 27.20
CA SER A 58 -4.51 1.85 28.04
C SER A 58 -4.07 3.27 27.68
N GLY A 59 -2.99 3.42 26.92
CA GLY A 59 -2.41 4.72 26.54
C GLY A 59 -1.75 5.48 27.69
N ASN A 60 -1.62 4.90 28.88
CA ASN A 60 -1.13 5.60 30.06
C ASN A 60 0.37 5.94 29.99
N SER A 61 1.15 5.16 29.27
CA SER A 61 2.59 5.37 29.12
C SER A 61 3.01 5.89 27.74
N LEU A 62 2.10 5.85 26.76
CA LEU A 62 2.39 6.27 25.39
C LEU A 62 2.16 7.78 25.22
N ILE A 63 3.21 8.52 24.87
CA ILE A 63 3.14 9.96 24.58
C ILE A 63 2.87 10.20 23.09
N ALA A 64 3.66 9.55 22.22
CA ALA A 64 3.58 9.75 20.77
C ALA A 64 4.19 8.56 20.01
N GLY A 65 3.95 8.54 18.69
CA GLY A 65 4.50 7.53 17.79
C GLY A 65 3.45 6.55 17.27
N PRO A 66 3.85 5.72 16.29
CA PRO A 66 2.93 4.90 15.52
C PRO A 66 2.56 3.61 16.26
N TYR A 67 1.74 3.68 17.29
CA TYR A 67 1.18 2.51 17.96
C TYR A 67 -0.14 2.10 17.31
N GLU A 68 -0.16 0.85 16.86
CA GLU A 68 -1.35 0.21 16.31
C GLU A 68 -1.29 -1.29 16.62
N PRO A 69 -2.24 -1.83 17.40
CA PRO A 69 -2.26 -3.26 17.74
C PRO A 69 -2.27 -4.18 16.51
N ALA A 70 -2.90 -3.75 15.43
CA ALA A 70 -2.96 -4.46 14.15
C ALA A 70 -1.82 -4.09 13.18
N MET A 71 -0.72 -3.49 13.64
CA MET A 71 0.37 -2.99 12.79
C MET A 71 0.84 -4.01 11.76
N GLY A 72 1.03 -5.27 12.17
CA GLY A 72 1.47 -6.34 11.25
C GLY A 72 0.47 -6.61 10.13
N GLU A 73 -0.83 -6.58 10.41
CA GLU A 73 -1.88 -6.74 9.39
C GLU A 73 -1.91 -5.54 8.45
N LEU A 74 -1.85 -4.32 8.98
CA LEU A 74 -1.85 -3.10 8.19
C LEU A 74 -0.63 -3.03 7.24
N VAL A 75 0.53 -3.48 7.71
CA VAL A 75 1.75 -3.56 6.88
C VAL A 75 1.56 -4.54 5.73
N VAL A 76 0.99 -5.72 5.98
CA VAL A 76 0.69 -6.69 4.91
C VAL A 76 -0.36 -6.15 3.93
N ASN A 77 -1.39 -5.46 4.43
CA ASN A 77 -2.37 -4.80 3.56
C ASN A 77 -1.71 -3.75 2.65
N GLU A 78 -0.79 -2.97 3.19
CA GLU A 78 -0.02 -1.97 2.42
C GLU A 78 0.89 -2.62 1.37
N GLN A 79 1.55 -3.75 1.69
CA GLN A 79 2.34 -4.50 0.71
C GLN A 79 1.48 -4.92 -0.49
N TYR A 80 0.30 -5.50 -0.28
CA TYR A 80 -0.59 -5.87 -1.38
C TYR A 80 -1.08 -4.66 -2.17
N LYS A 81 -1.39 -3.55 -1.50
CA LYS A 81 -1.75 -2.30 -2.18
C LYS A 81 -0.63 -1.84 -3.11
N GLN A 82 0.60 -1.75 -2.61
CA GLN A 82 1.77 -1.33 -3.40
C GLN A 82 2.08 -2.29 -4.56
N ARG A 83 1.90 -3.60 -4.37
CA ARG A 83 2.08 -4.59 -5.44
C ARG A 83 1.04 -4.40 -6.55
N ILE A 84 -0.22 -4.18 -6.20
CA ILE A 84 -1.28 -3.91 -7.18
C ILE A 84 -1.00 -2.60 -7.93
N GLU A 85 -0.58 -1.54 -7.23
CA GLU A 85 -0.20 -0.26 -7.85
C GLU A 85 0.94 -0.45 -8.86
N ARG A 86 1.98 -1.21 -8.50
CA ARG A 86 3.08 -1.52 -9.43
C ARG A 86 2.59 -2.23 -10.68
N CYS A 87 1.71 -3.23 -10.55
CA CYS A 87 1.15 -3.90 -11.73
C CYS A 87 0.39 -2.95 -12.63
N ILE A 88 -0.37 -2.02 -12.07
CA ILE A 88 -1.08 -0.99 -12.85
C ILE A 88 -0.08 -0.08 -13.56
N ASP A 89 0.95 0.39 -12.86
CA ASP A 89 1.96 1.27 -13.41
C ASP A 89 2.78 0.61 -14.52
N GLU A 90 3.17 -0.65 -14.33
CA GLU A 90 3.89 -1.45 -15.35
C GLU A 90 3.04 -1.64 -16.59
N HIS A 91 1.74 -1.96 -16.40
CA HIS A 91 0.80 -2.13 -17.51
C HIS A 91 0.66 -0.84 -18.33
N LEU A 92 0.39 0.29 -17.66
CA LEU A 92 0.25 1.59 -18.30
C LEU A 92 1.55 2.05 -18.99
N SER A 93 2.71 1.74 -18.40
CA SER A 93 4.01 2.06 -18.98
C SER A 93 4.27 1.25 -20.25
N SER A 94 3.91 -0.03 -20.27
CA SER A 94 4.05 -0.90 -21.43
C SER A 94 3.13 -0.47 -22.58
N GLU A 95 1.91 -0.05 -22.32
CA GLU A 95 1.01 0.51 -23.34
C GLU A 95 1.55 1.79 -23.96
N ASN A 96 2.11 2.69 -23.14
CA ASN A 96 2.74 3.92 -23.63
C ASN A 96 3.95 3.63 -24.54
N LEU A 97 4.69 2.54 -24.33
CA LEU A 97 5.79 2.09 -25.17
C LEU A 97 5.30 1.49 -26.50
N LEU A 98 4.17 0.80 -26.49
CA LEU A 98 3.55 0.23 -27.70
C LEU A 98 2.74 1.26 -28.51
N GLY A 99 2.28 2.34 -27.86
CA GLY A 99 1.52 3.44 -28.46
C GLY A 99 2.35 4.61 -28.97
N LYS A 100 3.69 4.54 -28.98
CA LYS A 100 4.54 5.64 -29.39
C LYS A 100 4.64 5.81 -30.90
N GLN A 101 3.88 6.75 -31.38
CA GLN A 101 4.40 8.00 -31.95
C GLN A 101 3.62 9.15 -31.30
N ASN A 102 4.15 9.72 -30.20
CA ASN A 102 4.06 11.15 -29.87
C ASN A 102 4.53 11.40 -28.43
N ASP A 103 5.66 12.05 -28.37
CA ASP A 103 6.24 12.91 -27.32
C ASP A 103 5.56 12.98 -25.95
N TYR A 104 6.22 12.38 -24.94
CA TYR A 104 6.44 13.00 -23.62
C TYR A 104 7.58 12.28 -22.90
N ASN A 105 8.69 13.00 -22.66
CA ASN A 105 9.79 12.60 -21.81
C ASN A 105 9.32 12.42 -20.36
N PHE A 106 9.38 11.19 -19.84
CA PHE A 106 9.25 10.92 -18.44
C PHE A 106 10.61 10.46 -17.90
N SER A 107 11.28 11.32 -17.15
CA SER A 107 12.52 10.99 -16.44
C SER A 107 12.24 10.07 -15.26
N HIS A 108 12.97 8.98 -15.19
CA HIS A 108 12.78 7.76 -14.38
C HIS A 108 13.12 7.93 -12.88
N PHE A 109 13.10 9.11 -12.24
CA PHE A 109 13.67 9.20 -10.88
C PHE A 109 12.83 9.85 -9.79
N ASP A 110 11.56 10.18 -9.99
CA ASP A 110 10.75 10.91 -8.98
C ASP A 110 9.50 10.18 -8.47
N CYS A 111 9.45 8.83 -8.54
CA CYS A 111 8.27 8.06 -8.14
C CYS A 111 7.99 7.95 -6.63
N TYR A 112 8.82 8.50 -5.77
CA TYR A 112 8.63 8.31 -4.32
C TYR A 112 7.89 9.45 -3.60
N HIS A 113 7.61 10.58 -4.23
CA HIS A 113 7.02 11.75 -3.56
C HIS A 113 5.95 12.53 -4.32
N THR A 114 5.47 12.10 -5.45
CA THR A 114 4.38 12.82 -6.12
C THR A 114 3.05 12.11 -5.93
N HIS A 115 2.10 12.82 -5.31
CA HIS A 115 0.68 12.50 -5.44
C HIS A 115 0.39 12.37 -6.92
N LYS A 116 0.15 11.14 -7.39
CA LYS A 116 -0.23 10.90 -8.78
C LYS A 116 -1.49 11.69 -9.07
N VAL A 117 -1.36 12.66 -9.92
CA VAL A 117 -2.50 13.25 -10.60
C VAL A 117 -3.05 12.15 -11.48
N GLY A 118 -4.16 11.54 -11.08
CA GLY A 118 -4.84 10.55 -11.90
C GLY A 118 -5.11 11.14 -13.27
N CYS A 119 -4.59 10.51 -14.32
CA CYS A 119 -4.94 10.86 -15.69
C CYS A 119 -6.43 10.59 -15.87
N ARG A 120 -7.25 11.61 -15.70
CA ARG A 120 -8.67 11.56 -16.03
C ARG A 120 -8.81 11.68 -17.53
N PHE A 121 -9.12 10.59 -18.18
CA PHE A 121 -9.52 10.63 -19.58
C PHE A 121 -11.02 10.94 -19.63
N TYR A 122 -11.38 12.08 -20.19
CA TYR A 122 -12.75 12.42 -20.49
C TYR A 122 -13.02 12.16 -21.97
N SER A 123 -14.18 11.59 -22.29
CA SER A 123 -14.71 11.65 -23.64
C SER A 123 -15.18 13.07 -23.96
N ASP A 124 -15.35 13.41 -25.22
CA ASP A 124 -15.94 14.69 -25.66
C ASP A 124 -17.34 14.93 -25.06
N SER A 125 -18.00 13.90 -24.57
CA SER A 125 -19.30 13.96 -23.84
C SER A 125 -19.14 14.23 -22.35
N GLY A 126 -17.91 14.29 -21.80
CA GLY A 126 -17.65 14.50 -20.37
C GLY A 126 -17.78 13.25 -19.50
N ASP A 127 -18.05 12.08 -20.09
CA ASP A 127 -18.15 10.82 -19.36
C ASP A 127 -16.75 10.22 -19.10
N ILE A 128 -16.56 9.61 -17.91
CA ILE A 128 -15.35 8.86 -17.59
C ILE A 128 -15.36 7.56 -18.40
N LEU A 129 -14.50 7.47 -19.42
CA LEU A 129 -14.29 6.23 -20.15
C LEU A 129 -13.49 5.26 -19.27
N MET A 130 -14.14 4.18 -18.82
CA MET A 130 -13.44 3.05 -18.20
C MET A 130 -12.67 2.31 -19.29
N LYS A 131 -11.37 2.57 -19.36
CA LYS A 131 -10.49 2.07 -20.42
C LYS A 131 -9.95 0.67 -20.15
N HIS A 132 -9.77 0.32 -18.85
CA HIS A 132 -9.10 -0.92 -18.45
C HIS A 132 -9.94 -1.71 -17.44
N ARG A 133 -9.87 -3.03 -17.56
CA ARG A 133 -10.51 -3.96 -16.63
C ARG A 133 -9.44 -4.68 -15.82
N ILE A 134 -9.52 -4.53 -14.49
CA ILE A 134 -8.63 -5.19 -13.54
C ILE A 134 -9.41 -6.25 -12.77
N VAL A 135 -8.86 -7.45 -12.65
CA VAL A 135 -9.40 -8.52 -11.81
C VAL A 135 -8.33 -8.94 -10.82
N ILE A 136 -8.56 -8.71 -9.53
CA ILE A 136 -7.72 -9.17 -8.44
C ILE A 136 -8.31 -10.47 -7.92
N SER A 137 -7.62 -11.58 -8.13
CA SER A 137 -8.03 -12.92 -7.65
C SER A 137 -7.12 -13.39 -6.53
N TYR A 138 -7.70 -13.94 -5.47
CA TYR A 138 -6.95 -14.34 -4.27
C TYR A 138 -7.61 -15.53 -3.55
N PRO A 139 -6.82 -16.39 -2.88
CA PRO A 139 -7.36 -17.44 -2.03
C PRO A 139 -8.05 -16.85 -0.80
N ARG A 140 -9.02 -17.57 -0.26
CA ARG A 140 -9.77 -17.16 0.95
C ARG A 140 -8.87 -16.79 2.13
N SER A 141 -7.75 -17.48 2.30
CA SER A 141 -6.75 -17.20 3.34
C SER A 141 -6.06 -15.83 3.20
N SER A 142 -6.18 -15.19 2.04
CA SER A 142 -5.60 -13.88 1.76
C SER A 142 -6.63 -12.76 1.65
N THR A 143 -7.90 -13.03 1.93
CA THR A 143 -9.00 -12.05 1.77
C THR A 143 -8.72 -10.76 2.55
N SER A 144 -8.46 -10.85 3.87
CA SER A 144 -8.18 -9.67 4.70
C SER A 144 -6.89 -8.95 4.29
N LYS A 145 -5.88 -9.72 3.88
CA LYS A 145 -4.59 -9.16 3.45
C LYS A 145 -4.72 -8.31 2.19
N VAL A 146 -5.44 -8.83 1.19
CA VAL A 146 -5.59 -8.20 -0.13
C VAL A 146 -6.60 -7.07 -0.10
N ARG A 147 -7.77 -7.29 0.49
CA ARG A 147 -8.83 -6.27 0.58
C ARG A 147 -8.51 -5.17 1.59
N GLY A 148 -7.64 -5.47 2.53
CA GLY A 148 -7.29 -4.61 3.64
C GLY A 148 -8.34 -4.60 4.76
N LEU A 149 -7.90 -4.24 5.96
CA LEU A 149 -8.78 -4.09 7.13
C LEU A 149 -9.96 -3.18 6.78
N LYS A 150 -11.19 -3.66 7.03
CA LYS A 150 -12.44 -2.95 6.66
C LYS A 150 -12.53 -2.56 5.18
N ASN A 151 -11.98 -3.37 4.28
CA ASN A 151 -11.94 -3.11 2.83
C ASN A 151 -11.13 -1.85 2.43
N ARG A 152 -10.18 -1.43 3.22
CA ARG A 152 -9.41 -0.20 3.03
C ARG A 152 -8.74 -0.12 1.66
N ASN A 153 -8.20 -1.24 1.15
CA ASN A 153 -7.57 -1.26 -0.17
C ASN A 153 -8.61 -1.12 -1.29
N ILE A 154 -9.79 -1.74 -1.14
CA ILE A 154 -10.88 -1.58 -2.11
C ILE A 154 -11.29 -0.10 -2.22
N LEU A 155 -11.54 0.54 -1.08
CA LEU A 155 -11.92 1.96 -1.03
C LEU A 155 -10.83 2.84 -1.65
N TYR A 156 -9.57 2.57 -1.31
CA TYR A 156 -8.43 3.28 -1.88
C TYR A 156 -8.39 3.20 -3.40
N PHE A 157 -8.51 2.00 -3.98
CA PHE A 157 -8.47 1.83 -5.43
C PHE A 157 -9.68 2.43 -6.14
N GLN A 158 -10.86 2.42 -5.52
CA GLN A 158 -12.06 3.09 -6.06
C GLN A 158 -11.88 4.61 -6.12
N GLU A 159 -11.22 5.19 -5.13
CA GLU A 159 -10.98 6.63 -5.06
C GLU A 159 -9.83 7.07 -5.99
N MET A 160 -8.71 6.34 -5.95
CA MET A 160 -7.48 6.74 -6.65
C MET A 160 -7.48 6.36 -8.14
N TYR A 161 -8.25 5.35 -8.52
CA TYR A 161 -8.28 4.81 -9.88
C TYR A 161 -9.70 4.69 -10.44
N PRO A 162 -10.50 5.77 -10.43
CA PRO A 162 -11.90 5.73 -10.83
C PRO A 162 -12.11 5.36 -12.31
N GLN A 163 -11.06 5.50 -13.14
CA GLN A 163 -11.08 5.14 -14.55
C GLN A 163 -10.94 3.62 -14.80
N PHE A 164 -10.63 2.83 -13.77
CA PHE A 164 -10.52 1.38 -13.88
C PHE A 164 -11.74 0.66 -13.35
N SER A 165 -12.20 -0.37 -14.05
CA SER A 165 -13.16 -1.33 -13.53
C SER A 165 -12.43 -2.41 -12.76
N ILE A 166 -12.44 -2.38 -11.43
CA ILE A 166 -11.68 -3.32 -10.59
C ILE A 166 -12.63 -4.31 -9.91
N ALA A 167 -12.47 -5.58 -10.24
CA ALA A 167 -13.19 -6.70 -9.62
C ALA A 167 -12.28 -7.43 -8.60
N TRP A 168 -12.83 -7.73 -7.43
CA TRP A 168 -12.16 -8.42 -6.33
C TRP A 168 -12.78 -9.80 -6.15
N CYS A 169 -12.08 -10.86 -6.57
CA CYS A 169 -12.60 -12.21 -6.67
C CYS A 169 -11.89 -13.17 -5.73
N GLU A 170 -12.63 -13.79 -4.81
CA GLU A 170 -12.13 -14.90 -4.03
C GLU A 170 -12.13 -16.17 -4.90
N ASP A 171 -10.97 -16.83 -5.02
CA ASP A 171 -10.78 -18.04 -5.79
C ASP A 171 -10.12 -19.11 -4.93
N SER A 172 -10.93 -20.01 -4.38
CA SER A 172 -10.47 -21.08 -3.49
C SER A 172 -9.66 -22.17 -4.19
N THR A 173 -9.61 -22.18 -5.52
CA THR A 173 -8.81 -23.13 -6.30
C THR A 173 -7.34 -22.71 -6.42
N ARG A 174 -7.00 -21.52 -5.96
CA ARG A 174 -5.67 -20.92 -6.08
C ARG A 174 -4.97 -20.79 -4.73
N ASN A 175 -3.64 -20.83 -4.78
CA ASN A 175 -2.78 -20.63 -3.61
C ASN A 175 -2.05 -19.26 -3.64
N THR A 176 -2.16 -18.50 -4.74
CA THR A 176 -1.45 -17.24 -4.96
C THR A 176 -2.42 -16.12 -5.30
N VAL A 177 -2.06 -14.92 -4.93
CA VAL A 177 -2.77 -13.70 -5.33
C VAL A 177 -2.30 -13.29 -6.72
N ARG A 178 -3.23 -12.90 -7.58
CA ARG A 178 -2.95 -12.48 -8.95
C ARG A 178 -3.72 -11.21 -9.29
N CYS A 179 -3.09 -10.37 -10.09
CA CYS A 179 -3.69 -9.25 -10.76
C CYS A 179 -3.78 -9.55 -12.26
N CYS A 180 -4.94 -9.41 -12.86
CA CYS A 180 -5.12 -9.54 -14.30
C CYS A 180 -5.61 -8.19 -14.82
N ILE A 181 -4.88 -7.58 -15.73
CA ILE A 181 -5.22 -6.30 -16.35
C ILE A 181 -5.37 -6.54 -17.85
N ASP A 182 -6.56 -6.35 -18.39
CA ASP A 182 -6.90 -6.53 -19.81
C ASP A 182 -6.42 -7.88 -20.40
N GLY A 183 -6.47 -8.93 -19.58
CA GLY A 183 -6.06 -10.28 -19.95
C GLY A 183 -4.59 -10.64 -19.66
N LEU A 184 -3.73 -9.67 -19.33
CA LEU A 184 -2.35 -9.92 -18.89
C LEU A 184 -2.31 -10.24 -17.39
N GLN A 185 -1.59 -11.29 -17.01
CA GLN A 185 -1.53 -11.77 -15.63
C GLN A 185 -0.22 -11.40 -14.95
N TYR A 186 -0.34 -10.89 -13.72
CA TYR A 186 0.75 -10.58 -12.80
C TYR A 186 0.56 -11.40 -11.52
N VAL A 187 1.65 -11.95 -10.96
CA VAL A 187 1.65 -12.62 -9.65
C VAL A 187 2.07 -11.58 -8.60
N LEU A 188 1.28 -11.48 -7.52
CA LEU A 188 1.47 -10.47 -6.46
C LEU A 188 2.16 -11.05 -5.24
#